data_99905c06eeda15484be3a604aea04c38
#
_entry.id   99905c06eeda15484be3a604aea04c38
#
_cell.length_a   1.000
_cell.length_b   1.000
_cell.length_c   1.000
_cell.angle_alpha   90.00
_cell.angle_beta   90.00
_cell.angle_gamma   90.00
#
_symmetry.space_group_name_H-M   'P 1'
#
loop_
_entity.id
_entity.type
_entity.pdbx_description
1 polymer ?
#
loop_
_entity_poly.entity_id
_entity_poly.type
_entity_poly.pdbx_seq_one_letter_code
_entity_poly.pdbx_strand_id
1 'polypeptide(L)'
;MGKTTILSNLARLLARDGYRVLVIDCDPSMNLAMSLGIPLSDVVSLAKDSSHLWERLGPQAEEQEHGEHGLECTEEDLDEFIIPAADGVKLIVMGTIPFGGAGCLCAPISLVRLLVNYLASGPEDHDFIFVDSQAGVEIFGRGLASEFDLSFVITEPTPKSLEVAKHGLKLAGDLGVKRQIVVVNKVEVDEDLQMAKRELDGNAQQIMSVGYDREVVEADKKGALLLDYAPNSSSLRDIVRVEQFMLSEA
;
A
#
# COMPACT_ATOMS: atom_id res chain seq x y z
N MET A 1 -6.28 -3.81 -11.69
CA MET A 1 -5.03 -3.02 -11.87
C MET A 1 -3.78 -3.72 -11.30
N GLY A 2 -3.88 -4.58 -10.29
CA GLY A 2 -2.77 -5.37 -9.75
C GLY A 2 -1.92 -4.68 -8.68
N LYS A 3 -2.41 -3.64 -8.01
CA LYS A 3 -1.73 -2.97 -6.89
C LYS A 3 -1.30 -3.97 -5.81
N THR A 4 -2.26 -4.67 -5.23
CA THR A 4 -2.04 -5.66 -4.17
C THR A 4 -1.07 -6.77 -4.61
N THR A 5 -1.17 -7.23 -5.86
CA THR A 5 -0.25 -8.25 -6.41
C THR A 5 1.18 -7.74 -6.48
N ILE A 6 1.39 -6.52 -6.98
CA ILE A 6 2.73 -5.91 -7.05
C ILE A 6 3.26 -5.68 -5.63
N LEU A 7 2.45 -5.08 -4.74
CA LEU A 7 2.85 -4.76 -3.38
C LEU A 7 3.21 -6.00 -2.56
N SER A 8 2.37 -7.06 -2.59
CA SER A 8 2.63 -8.27 -1.80
C SER A 8 3.92 -8.98 -2.21
N ASN A 9 4.22 -9.02 -3.53
CA ASN A 9 5.48 -9.56 -4.00
C ASN A 9 6.67 -8.65 -3.63
N LEU A 10 6.55 -7.33 -3.80
CA LEU A 10 7.58 -6.35 -3.44
C LEU A 10 7.91 -6.40 -1.95
N ALA A 11 6.90 -6.42 -1.08
CA ALA A 11 7.07 -6.49 0.37
C ALA A 11 7.85 -7.74 0.80
N ARG A 12 7.52 -8.91 0.21
CA ARG A 12 8.23 -10.14 0.52
C ARG A 12 9.63 -10.21 -0.08
N LEU A 13 9.88 -9.62 -1.24
CA LEU A 13 11.23 -9.50 -1.81
C LEU A 13 12.11 -8.69 -0.86
N LEU A 14 11.69 -7.50 -0.46
CA LEU A 14 12.41 -6.65 0.50
C LEU A 14 12.68 -7.37 1.82
N ALA A 15 11.69 -8.08 2.36
CA ALA A 15 11.86 -8.84 3.59
C ALA A 15 12.87 -9.99 3.44
N ARG A 16 12.92 -10.66 2.29
CA ARG A 16 13.96 -11.66 1.96
C ARG A 16 15.35 -11.05 1.83
N ASP A 17 15.44 -9.79 1.40
CA ASP A 17 16.69 -9.04 1.34
C ASP A 17 17.12 -8.48 2.71
N GLY A 18 16.33 -8.75 3.76
CA GLY A 18 16.66 -8.45 5.15
C GLY A 18 16.08 -7.14 5.68
N TYR A 19 15.24 -6.45 4.92
CA TYR A 19 14.55 -5.24 5.37
C TYR A 19 13.36 -5.57 6.29
N ARG A 20 13.11 -4.71 7.26
CA ARG A 20 11.94 -4.76 8.14
C ARG A 20 10.77 -4.08 7.43
N VAL A 21 9.78 -4.86 7.03
CA VAL A 21 8.67 -4.40 6.18
C VAL A 21 7.35 -4.48 6.94
N LEU A 22 6.66 -3.35 7.04
CA LEU A 22 5.27 -3.26 7.48
C LEU A 22 4.38 -2.90 6.28
N VAL A 23 3.28 -3.62 6.12
CA VAL A 23 2.25 -3.29 5.13
C VAL A 23 0.92 -3.00 5.83
N ILE A 24 0.21 -1.98 5.36
CA ILE A 24 -1.10 -1.58 5.89
C ILE A 24 -2.13 -1.75 4.78
N ASP A 25 -3.08 -2.67 4.96
CA ASP A 25 -4.17 -2.90 4.01
C ASP A 25 -5.32 -1.93 4.28
N CYS A 26 -5.47 -0.92 3.43
CA CYS A 26 -6.56 0.05 3.44
C CYS A 26 -7.64 -0.22 2.40
N ASP A 27 -7.57 -1.36 1.69
CA ASP A 27 -8.66 -1.78 0.79
C ASP A 27 -9.71 -2.56 1.59
N PRO A 28 -10.99 -2.12 1.58
CA PRO A 28 -12.06 -2.85 2.26
C PRO A 28 -12.26 -4.30 1.80
N SER A 29 -11.70 -4.68 0.65
CA SER A 29 -11.71 -6.05 0.14
C SER A 29 -10.75 -6.98 0.90
N MET A 30 -9.80 -6.43 1.68
CA MET A 30 -8.78 -7.16 2.47
C MET A 30 -7.99 -8.20 1.65
N ASN A 31 -7.72 -7.88 0.39
CA ASN A 31 -7.04 -8.79 -0.54
C ASN A 31 -5.56 -8.99 -0.20
N LEU A 32 -4.93 -8.03 0.48
CA LEU A 32 -3.52 -8.10 0.83
C LEU A 32 -3.24 -9.22 1.83
N ALA A 33 -4.12 -9.40 2.84
CA ALA A 33 -4.03 -10.51 3.78
C ALA A 33 -4.02 -11.87 3.05
N MET A 34 -4.99 -12.08 2.15
CA MET A 34 -5.06 -13.31 1.35
C MET A 34 -3.85 -13.50 0.44
N SER A 35 -3.36 -12.42 -0.18
CA SER A 35 -2.16 -12.46 -1.03
C SER A 35 -0.90 -12.83 -0.25
N LEU A 36 -0.83 -12.47 1.04
CA LEU A 36 0.24 -12.86 1.94
C LEU A 36 0.04 -14.23 2.60
N GLY A 37 -1.00 -14.97 2.21
CA GLY A 37 -1.30 -16.31 2.71
C GLY A 37 -1.99 -16.33 4.07
N ILE A 38 -2.56 -15.20 4.53
CA ILE A 38 -3.26 -15.08 5.81
C ILE A 38 -4.75 -15.33 5.59
N PRO A 39 -5.36 -16.33 6.24
CA PRO A 39 -6.80 -16.53 6.19
C PRO A 39 -7.56 -15.35 6.77
N LEU A 40 -8.66 -14.95 6.15
CA LEU A 40 -9.47 -13.82 6.66
C LEU A 40 -10.05 -14.07 8.06
N SER A 41 -10.17 -15.32 8.49
CA SER A 41 -10.58 -15.70 9.85
C SER A 41 -9.57 -15.28 10.92
N ASP A 42 -8.31 -15.15 10.55
CA ASP A 42 -7.19 -14.87 11.44
C ASP A 42 -6.84 -13.36 11.45
N VAL A 43 -7.57 -12.57 10.65
CA VAL A 43 -7.36 -11.13 10.55
C VAL A 43 -8.03 -10.41 11.71
N VAL A 44 -7.22 -9.72 12.51
CA VAL A 44 -7.66 -8.67 13.44
C VAL A 44 -7.60 -7.34 12.70
N SER A 45 -8.69 -6.56 12.73
CA SER A 45 -8.77 -5.32 11.95
C SER A 45 -9.08 -4.10 12.81
N LEU A 46 -8.52 -2.95 12.43
CA LEU A 46 -8.75 -1.67 13.11
C LEU A 46 -10.23 -1.25 13.14
N ALA A 47 -11.03 -1.70 12.18
CA ALA A 47 -12.47 -1.39 12.13
C ALA A 47 -13.29 -2.09 13.21
N LYS A 48 -12.77 -3.14 13.84
CA LYS A 48 -13.53 -3.94 14.83
C LYS A 48 -13.39 -3.44 16.25
N ASP A 49 -12.17 -3.21 16.72
CA ASP A 49 -11.93 -2.82 18.12
C ASP A 49 -10.64 -2.02 18.25
N SER A 50 -10.72 -0.74 17.96
CA SER A 50 -9.58 0.17 18.03
C SER A 50 -9.85 1.37 18.96
N SER A 51 -10.80 1.25 19.89
CA SER A 51 -11.17 2.35 20.79
C SER A 51 -9.97 2.91 21.57
N HIS A 52 -9.10 2.04 22.08
CA HIS A 52 -7.90 2.44 22.81
C HIS A 52 -6.86 3.15 21.91
N LEU A 53 -6.73 2.77 20.63
CA LEU A 53 -5.88 3.48 19.68
C LEU A 53 -6.42 4.89 19.39
N TRP A 54 -7.75 5.05 19.33
CA TRP A 54 -8.36 6.35 19.21
C TRP A 54 -8.09 7.25 20.41
N GLU A 55 -8.08 6.70 21.63
CA GLU A 55 -7.76 7.45 22.84
C GLU A 55 -6.31 7.95 22.84
N ARG A 56 -5.39 7.21 22.21
CA ARG A 56 -3.95 7.53 22.16
C ARG A 56 -3.55 8.38 20.94
N LEU A 57 -4.09 8.05 19.76
CA LEU A 57 -3.75 8.70 18.49
C LEU A 57 -4.81 9.70 18.00
N GLY A 58 -5.94 9.82 18.68
CA GLY A 58 -7.07 10.65 18.23
C GLY A 58 -6.83 12.16 18.34
N PRO A 59 -7.80 12.99 17.90
CA PRO A 59 -7.67 14.44 17.83
C PRO A 59 -7.31 15.16 19.14
N GLN A 60 -7.61 14.53 20.29
CA GLN A 60 -7.20 15.04 21.60
C GLN A 60 -5.67 14.99 21.81
N ALA A 61 -4.96 14.14 21.06
CA ALA A 61 -3.50 14.14 21.05
C ALA A 61 -2.92 15.34 20.26
N GLU A 62 -3.64 15.86 19.26
CA GLU A 62 -3.23 17.03 18.48
C GLU A 62 -3.41 18.35 19.28
N GLU A 63 -4.38 18.43 20.20
CA GLU A 63 -4.60 19.62 21.05
C GLU A 63 -3.59 19.73 22.21
N GLN A 64 -2.84 18.67 22.50
CA GLN A 64 -1.88 18.60 23.61
C GLN A 64 -0.44 19.02 23.23
N GLU A 65 -0.20 19.63 22.07
CA GLU A 65 1.10 20.21 21.69
C GLU A 65 1.59 21.34 22.63
N HIS A 66 0.84 21.69 23.65
CA HIS A 66 1.22 22.69 24.67
C HIS A 66 1.42 22.09 26.07
N GLY A 67 2.14 20.97 26.17
CA GLY A 67 2.97 20.79 27.36
C GLY A 67 2.42 19.94 28.51
N GLU A 68 1.58 18.93 28.32
CA GLU A 68 1.40 17.84 29.30
C GLU A 68 1.26 16.50 28.58
N HIS A 69 1.97 15.47 29.10
CA HIS A 69 2.14 14.14 28.55
C HIS A 69 0.84 13.54 27.96
N GLY A 70 0.67 13.63 26.65
CA GLY A 70 -0.28 12.80 25.93
C GLY A 70 0.09 11.34 26.17
N LEU A 71 -0.89 10.46 26.23
CA LEU A 71 -0.65 9.02 26.27
C LEU A 71 0.11 8.65 24.98
N GLU A 72 1.40 8.41 25.10
CA GLU A 72 2.22 7.95 23.97
C GLU A 72 1.69 6.60 23.50
N CYS A 73 1.39 6.46 22.21
CA CYS A 73 1.16 5.16 21.60
C CYS A 73 2.47 4.37 21.70
N THR A 74 2.40 3.13 22.13
CA THR A 74 3.55 2.24 22.24
C THR A 74 3.43 1.13 21.20
N GLU A 75 4.52 0.43 20.93
CA GLU A 75 4.47 -0.76 20.09
C GLU A 75 3.50 -1.81 20.64
N GLU A 76 3.43 -1.96 21.97
CA GLU A 76 2.51 -2.89 22.63
C GLU A 76 1.03 -2.60 22.29
N ASP A 77 0.68 -1.32 22.04
CA ASP A 77 -0.68 -0.95 21.65
C ASP A 77 -1.01 -1.38 20.20
N LEU A 78 0.00 -1.60 19.37
CA LEU A 78 -0.14 -2.03 17.98
C LEU A 78 0.00 -3.55 17.82
N ASP A 79 0.65 -4.23 18.77
CA ASP A 79 0.98 -5.65 18.68
C ASP A 79 -0.25 -6.53 18.40
N GLU A 80 -1.41 -6.20 18.98
CA GLU A 80 -2.64 -6.96 18.74
C GLU A 80 -3.19 -6.85 17.31
N PHE A 81 -2.81 -5.78 16.57
CA PHE A 81 -3.21 -5.55 15.17
C PHE A 81 -2.14 -5.98 14.19
N ILE A 82 -0.91 -6.25 14.65
CA ILE A 82 0.18 -6.69 13.81
C ILE A 82 0.06 -8.20 13.57
N ILE A 83 -0.17 -8.56 12.32
CA ILE A 83 -0.29 -9.95 11.89
C ILE A 83 1.01 -10.33 11.19
N PRO A 84 1.77 -11.32 11.71
CA PRO A 84 2.98 -11.79 11.06
C PRO A 84 2.64 -12.56 9.78
N ALA A 85 3.33 -12.22 8.70
CA ALA A 85 3.24 -12.91 7.42
C ALA A 85 4.56 -13.61 7.07
N ALA A 86 4.60 -14.29 5.94
CA ALA A 86 5.79 -14.99 5.47
C ALA A 86 6.99 -14.04 5.26
N ASP A 87 8.19 -14.57 5.40
CA ASP A 87 9.48 -13.88 5.28
C ASP A 87 9.67 -12.73 6.30
N GLY A 88 8.83 -12.63 7.32
CA GLY A 88 8.93 -11.61 8.37
C GLY A 88 8.21 -10.30 8.03
N VAL A 89 7.41 -10.26 6.97
CA VAL A 89 6.51 -9.12 6.69
C VAL A 89 5.49 -9.00 7.82
N LYS A 90 5.27 -7.79 8.30
CA LYS A 90 4.21 -7.45 9.26
C LYS A 90 3.02 -6.84 8.50
N LEU A 91 1.80 -7.22 8.86
CA LEU A 91 0.56 -6.71 8.25
C LEU A 91 -0.34 -6.07 9.29
N ILE A 92 -0.86 -4.88 8.99
CA ILE A 92 -2.00 -4.27 9.68
C ILE A 92 -3.16 -4.17 8.69
N VAL A 93 -4.38 -4.47 9.13
CA VAL A 93 -5.57 -4.42 8.27
C VAL A 93 -6.55 -3.39 8.79
N MET A 94 -6.90 -2.42 7.95
CA MET A 94 -7.94 -1.43 8.29
C MET A 94 -9.28 -2.10 8.54
N GLY A 95 -9.64 -3.07 7.71
CA GLY A 95 -10.90 -3.79 7.81
C GLY A 95 -11.94 -3.34 6.81
N THR A 96 -13.15 -3.89 6.95
CA THR A 96 -14.26 -3.70 6.02
C THR A 96 -15.53 -3.25 6.73
N ILE A 97 -16.55 -2.88 5.95
CA ILE A 97 -17.89 -2.57 6.44
C ILE A 97 -18.53 -3.87 6.97
N PRO A 98 -18.91 -3.93 8.26
CA PRO A 98 -19.35 -5.18 8.88
C PRO A 98 -20.71 -5.70 8.37
N PHE A 99 -21.60 -4.80 7.92
CA PHE A 99 -22.91 -5.15 7.35
C PHE A 99 -23.49 -4.00 6.52
N GLY A 100 -24.44 -4.32 5.64
CA GLY A 100 -25.11 -3.31 4.80
C GLY A 100 -25.82 -2.25 5.64
N GLY A 101 -25.50 -0.98 5.40
CA GLY A 101 -26.03 0.16 6.17
C GLY A 101 -25.21 0.56 7.40
N ALA A 102 -24.08 -0.08 7.67
CA ALA A 102 -23.20 0.25 8.81
C ALA A 102 -22.47 1.62 8.69
N GLY A 103 -22.71 2.36 7.62
CA GLY A 103 -22.08 3.67 7.40
C GLY A 103 -20.82 3.61 6.54
N CYS A 104 -19.87 4.50 6.80
CA CYS A 104 -18.62 4.62 6.04
C CYS A 104 -17.40 4.13 6.84
N LEU A 105 -16.29 3.90 6.14
CA LEU A 105 -14.98 3.61 6.74
C LEU A 105 -14.18 4.89 7.08
N CYS A 106 -14.87 6.02 7.33
CA CYS A 106 -14.21 7.30 7.58
C CYS A 106 -13.35 7.25 8.84
N ALA A 107 -13.88 6.69 9.94
CA ALA A 107 -13.14 6.56 11.19
C ALA A 107 -11.92 5.62 11.05
N PRO A 108 -12.04 4.38 10.55
CA PRO A 108 -10.87 3.54 10.31
C PRO A 108 -9.79 4.18 9.43
N ILE A 109 -10.16 4.90 8.36
CA ILE A 109 -9.19 5.60 7.50
C ILE A 109 -8.50 6.73 8.25
N SER A 110 -9.22 7.50 9.08
CA SER A 110 -8.62 8.54 9.89
C SER A 110 -7.65 7.95 10.93
N LEU A 111 -7.98 6.80 11.51
CA LEU A 111 -7.06 6.09 12.41
C LEU A 111 -5.80 5.61 11.68
N VAL A 112 -5.94 5.06 10.47
CA VAL A 112 -4.77 4.69 9.65
C VAL A 112 -3.89 5.91 9.37
N ARG A 113 -4.46 7.08 9.09
CA ARG A 113 -3.69 8.31 8.89
C ARG A 113 -2.87 8.67 10.13
N LEU A 114 -3.50 8.65 11.30
CA LEU A 114 -2.80 8.92 12.57
C LEU A 114 -1.71 7.88 12.83
N LEU A 115 -1.99 6.61 12.56
CA LEU A 115 -1.03 5.52 12.69
C LEU A 115 0.18 5.70 11.75
N VAL A 116 -0.05 6.07 10.49
CA VAL A 116 1.04 6.34 9.53
C VAL A 116 1.90 7.51 10.01
N ASN A 117 1.29 8.60 10.49
CA ASN A 117 2.02 9.75 11.03
C ASN A 117 2.86 9.35 12.25
N TYR A 118 2.29 8.56 13.15
CA TYR A 118 3.00 8.02 14.33
C TYR A 118 4.21 7.16 13.90
N LEU A 119 4.00 6.21 13.00
CA LEU A 119 5.04 5.32 12.52
C LEU A 119 6.14 6.05 11.72
N ALA A 120 5.79 7.10 10.99
CA ALA A 120 6.76 7.93 10.24
C ALA A 120 7.63 8.79 11.16
N SER A 121 7.12 9.14 12.35
CA SER A 121 7.80 10.02 13.32
C SER A 121 8.42 9.25 14.49
N GLY A 122 8.07 7.97 14.63
CA GLY A 122 8.42 7.11 15.77
C GLY A 122 9.78 6.43 15.65
N PRO A 123 10.06 5.45 16.52
CA PRO A 123 11.28 4.69 16.48
C PRO A 123 11.45 3.97 15.13
N GLU A 124 12.69 3.87 14.66
CA GLU A 124 13.06 3.28 13.36
C GLU A 124 12.95 1.74 13.37
N ASP A 125 11.75 1.20 13.63
CA ASP A 125 11.55 -0.25 13.69
C ASP A 125 11.19 -0.88 12.34
N HIS A 126 10.94 -0.03 11.34
CA HIS A 126 10.63 -0.46 9.99
C HIS A 126 11.46 0.31 8.97
N ASP A 127 12.07 -0.41 8.03
CA ASP A 127 12.82 0.19 6.93
C ASP A 127 11.86 0.63 5.82
N PHE A 128 10.72 -0.08 5.68
CA PHE A 128 9.65 0.24 4.73
C PHE A 128 8.27 0.08 5.36
N ILE A 129 7.43 1.10 5.17
CA ILE A 129 6.01 1.09 5.51
C ILE A 129 5.22 1.31 4.23
N PHE A 130 4.45 0.31 3.81
CA PHE A 130 3.60 0.40 2.64
C PHE A 130 2.14 0.50 3.02
N VAL A 131 1.38 1.27 2.24
CA VAL A 131 -0.08 1.36 2.38
C VAL A 131 -0.72 0.91 1.07
N ASP A 132 -1.43 -0.23 1.09
CA ASP A 132 -2.25 -0.67 -0.04
C ASP A 132 -3.61 0.02 0.02
N SER A 133 -3.95 0.74 -1.01
CA SER A 133 -5.18 1.52 -1.05
C SER A 133 -6.18 0.95 -2.05
N GLN A 134 -7.45 1.19 -1.79
CA GLN A 134 -8.52 0.93 -2.76
C GLN A 134 -8.22 1.60 -4.12
N ALA A 135 -8.75 1.02 -5.19
CA ALA A 135 -8.67 1.63 -6.51
C ALA A 135 -9.40 2.98 -6.56
N GLY A 136 -8.79 3.96 -7.23
CA GLY A 136 -9.34 5.30 -7.34
C GLY A 136 -8.52 6.34 -6.57
N VAL A 137 -9.10 7.53 -6.43
CA VAL A 137 -8.40 8.72 -5.88
C VAL A 137 -8.89 9.12 -4.48
N GLU A 138 -9.83 8.38 -3.90
CA GLU A 138 -10.47 8.74 -2.63
C GLU A 138 -9.50 8.84 -1.46
N ILE A 139 -8.47 8.00 -1.45
CA ILE A 139 -7.47 8.00 -0.37
C ILE A 139 -6.70 9.33 -0.30
N PHE A 140 -6.45 9.96 -1.45
CA PHE A 140 -5.81 11.27 -1.50
C PHE A 140 -6.70 12.36 -0.92
N GLY A 141 -8.00 12.32 -1.22
CA GLY A 141 -8.98 13.28 -0.67
C GLY A 141 -9.09 13.27 0.85
N ARG A 142 -8.58 12.22 1.51
CA ARG A 142 -8.55 12.07 2.96
C ARG A 142 -7.20 12.44 3.60
N GLY A 143 -6.24 12.90 2.80
CA GLY A 143 -4.94 13.36 3.26
C GLY A 143 -4.02 12.25 3.79
N LEU A 144 -4.31 10.97 3.54
CA LEU A 144 -3.48 9.85 4.03
C LEU A 144 -2.05 9.88 3.48
N ALA A 145 -1.85 10.43 2.30
CA ALA A 145 -0.56 10.45 1.63
C ALA A 145 0.33 11.64 1.99
N SER A 146 -0.04 12.50 2.94
CA SER A 146 0.74 13.70 3.29
C SER A 146 2.14 13.38 3.83
N GLU A 147 2.31 12.22 4.47
CA GLU A 147 3.58 11.78 5.04
C GLU A 147 4.34 10.78 4.17
N PHE A 148 3.88 10.55 2.93
CA PHE A 148 4.54 9.56 2.08
C PHE A 148 5.77 10.15 1.37
N ASP A 149 6.90 9.46 1.47
CA ASP A 149 8.11 9.78 0.71
C ASP A 149 7.94 9.46 -0.76
N LEU A 150 7.18 8.39 -1.06
CA LEU A 150 7.02 7.84 -2.39
C LEU A 150 5.59 7.36 -2.63
N SER A 151 5.04 7.65 -3.79
CA SER A 151 3.78 7.11 -4.29
C SER A 151 4.00 6.23 -5.52
N PHE A 152 3.48 5.00 -5.48
CA PHE A 152 3.35 4.13 -6.65
C PHE A 152 1.95 4.28 -7.25
N VAL A 153 1.88 4.76 -8.47
CA VAL A 153 0.64 4.82 -9.25
C VAL A 153 0.58 3.65 -10.21
N ILE A 154 -0.17 2.61 -9.83
CA ILE A 154 -0.33 1.41 -10.66
C ILE A 154 -1.47 1.64 -11.65
N THR A 155 -1.19 1.47 -12.93
CA THR A 155 -2.16 1.66 -14.03
C THR A 155 -2.09 0.54 -15.04
N GLU A 156 -3.07 0.44 -15.94
CA GLU A 156 -3.05 -0.44 -17.11
C GLU A 156 -2.90 0.41 -18.38
N PRO A 157 -2.37 -0.13 -19.48
CA PRO A 157 -2.16 0.60 -20.71
C PRO A 157 -3.49 0.81 -21.48
N THR A 158 -4.44 1.49 -20.85
CA THR A 158 -5.72 1.87 -21.46
C THR A 158 -5.98 3.35 -21.23
N PRO A 159 -6.63 4.06 -22.20
CA PRO A 159 -6.88 5.49 -22.05
C PRO A 159 -7.61 5.85 -20.73
N LYS A 160 -8.59 5.04 -20.32
CA LYS A 160 -9.34 5.26 -19.07
C LYS A 160 -8.46 5.11 -17.83
N SER A 161 -7.62 4.07 -17.79
CA SER A 161 -6.73 3.84 -16.63
C SER A 161 -5.64 4.90 -16.55
N LEU A 162 -5.11 5.34 -17.68
CA LEU A 162 -4.11 6.41 -17.75
C LEU A 162 -4.67 7.76 -17.32
N GLU A 163 -5.93 8.07 -17.63
CA GLU A 163 -6.56 9.30 -17.15
C GLU A 163 -6.75 9.30 -15.63
N VAL A 164 -7.13 8.16 -15.03
CA VAL A 164 -7.19 8.01 -13.57
C VAL A 164 -5.79 8.15 -12.96
N ALA A 165 -4.76 7.61 -13.62
CA ALA A 165 -3.38 7.75 -13.17
C ALA A 165 -2.91 9.21 -13.16
N LYS A 166 -3.18 9.99 -14.21
CA LYS A 166 -2.89 11.44 -14.26
C LYS A 166 -3.52 12.17 -13.06
N HIS A 167 -4.79 11.86 -12.78
CA HIS A 167 -5.48 12.46 -11.63
C HIS A 167 -4.85 12.06 -10.30
N GLY A 168 -4.48 10.78 -10.13
CA GLY A 168 -3.78 10.30 -8.94
C GLY A 168 -2.44 11.00 -8.73
N LEU A 169 -1.63 11.14 -9.80
CA LEU A 169 -0.34 11.86 -9.77
C LEU A 169 -0.50 13.31 -9.32
N LYS A 170 -1.51 14.00 -9.86
CA LYS A 170 -1.81 15.38 -9.46
C LYS A 170 -2.16 15.46 -7.98
N LEU A 171 -3.08 14.61 -7.49
CA LEU A 171 -3.52 14.65 -6.10
C LEU A 171 -2.39 14.28 -5.12
N ALA A 172 -1.54 13.32 -5.48
CA ALA A 172 -0.36 13.00 -4.68
C ALA A 172 0.59 14.21 -4.60
N GLY A 173 0.81 14.91 -5.72
CA GLY A 173 1.57 16.15 -5.76
C GLY A 173 0.96 17.28 -4.93
N ASP A 174 -0.36 17.46 -4.97
CA ASP A 174 -1.10 18.44 -4.17
C ASP A 174 -0.95 18.18 -2.65
N LEU A 175 -0.74 16.92 -2.25
CA LEU A 175 -0.46 16.52 -0.86
C LEU A 175 1.04 16.58 -0.50
N GLY A 176 1.90 16.99 -1.41
CA GLY A 176 3.33 17.14 -1.14
C GLY A 176 4.19 15.90 -1.36
N VAL A 177 3.64 14.80 -1.89
CA VAL A 177 4.42 13.61 -2.24
C VAL A 177 5.42 13.96 -3.34
N LYS A 178 6.71 13.98 -3.00
CA LYS A 178 7.76 14.49 -3.88
C LYS A 178 8.17 13.49 -4.95
N ARG A 179 8.15 12.19 -4.61
CA ARG A 179 8.56 11.11 -5.52
C ARG A 179 7.36 10.30 -5.95
N GLN A 180 7.19 10.16 -7.26
CA GLN A 180 6.05 9.45 -7.82
C GLN A 180 6.51 8.55 -8.95
N ILE A 181 6.25 7.25 -8.82
CA ILE A 181 6.58 6.23 -9.82
C ILE A 181 5.29 5.68 -10.40
N VAL A 182 5.16 5.73 -11.72
CA VAL A 182 4.07 5.04 -12.42
C VAL A 182 4.55 3.65 -12.81
N VAL A 183 3.76 2.63 -12.46
CA VAL A 183 3.96 1.27 -12.93
C VAL A 183 2.81 0.90 -13.87
N VAL A 184 3.13 0.81 -15.16
CA VAL A 184 2.19 0.34 -16.18
C VAL A 184 2.19 -1.19 -16.13
N ASN A 185 1.11 -1.74 -15.59
CA ASN A 185 0.93 -3.18 -15.40
C ASN A 185 0.21 -3.81 -16.58
N LYS A 186 0.42 -5.11 -16.79
CA LYS A 186 -0.18 -5.91 -17.86
C LYS A 186 0.18 -5.40 -19.28
N VAL A 187 1.41 -4.97 -19.45
CA VAL A 187 1.95 -4.62 -20.76
C VAL A 187 2.11 -5.90 -21.59
N GLU A 188 1.47 -5.96 -22.75
CA GLU A 188 1.54 -7.12 -23.65
C GLU A 188 2.50 -6.88 -24.83
N VAL A 189 2.54 -5.65 -25.33
CA VAL A 189 3.37 -5.24 -26.46
C VAL A 189 4.05 -3.90 -26.20
N ASP A 190 5.11 -3.61 -26.94
CA ASP A 190 5.85 -2.35 -26.78
C ASP A 190 5.00 -1.11 -27.00
N GLU A 191 3.99 -1.19 -27.89
CA GLU A 191 3.07 -0.11 -28.17
C GLU A 191 2.25 0.33 -26.95
N ASP A 192 1.93 -0.60 -26.06
CA ASP A 192 1.24 -0.33 -24.78
C ASP A 192 2.04 0.63 -23.92
N LEU A 193 3.33 0.33 -23.75
CA LEU A 193 4.23 1.18 -22.96
C LEU A 193 4.46 2.54 -23.66
N GLN A 194 4.60 2.56 -24.98
CA GLN A 194 4.74 3.80 -25.74
C GLN A 194 3.50 4.68 -25.64
N MET A 195 2.31 4.09 -25.67
CA MET A 195 1.06 4.81 -25.44
C MET A 195 1.03 5.42 -24.03
N ALA A 196 1.33 4.62 -23.01
CA ALA A 196 1.36 5.10 -21.64
C ALA A 196 2.35 6.26 -21.46
N LYS A 197 3.57 6.16 -22.02
CA LYS A 197 4.57 7.23 -21.98
C LYS A 197 4.08 8.51 -22.64
N ARG A 198 3.44 8.43 -23.80
CA ARG A 198 2.87 9.62 -24.49
C ARG A 198 1.75 10.27 -23.68
N GLU A 199 0.84 9.45 -23.14
CA GLU A 199 -0.30 9.95 -22.35
C GLU A 199 0.13 10.57 -21.02
N LEU A 200 1.17 10.06 -20.39
CA LEU A 200 1.67 10.52 -19.10
C LEU A 200 2.80 11.56 -19.22
N ASP A 201 3.15 11.96 -20.45
CA ASP A 201 4.20 12.95 -20.69
C ASP A 201 3.93 14.25 -19.92
N GLY A 202 4.96 14.75 -19.22
CA GLY A 202 4.85 15.93 -18.37
C GLY A 202 4.09 15.73 -17.04
N ASN A 203 3.49 14.54 -16.78
CA ASN A 203 2.78 14.24 -15.54
C ASN A 203 3.54 13.25 -14.64
N ALA A 204 4.29 12.32 -15.20
CA ALA A 204 5.02 11.29 -14.48
C ALA A 204 6.51 11.57 -14.45
N GLN A 205 7.13 11.48 -13.28
CA GLN A 205 8.58 11.62 -13.11
C GLN A 205 9.31 10.36 -13.60
N GLN A 206 8.76 9.19 -13.29
CA GLN A 206 9.30 7.88 -13.66
C GLN A 206 8.18 6.94 -14.09
N ILE A 207 8.40 6.22 -15.19
CA ILE A 207 7.49 5.21 -15.71
C ILE A 207 8.23 3.89 -15.83
N MET A 208 7.72 2.89 -15.14
CA MET A 208 8.17 1.50 -15.20
C MET A 208 7.06 0.62 -15.76
N SER A 209 7.36 -0.62 -16.13
CA SER A 209 6.36 -1.56 -16.63
C SER A 209 6.49 -2.92 -15.98
N VAL A 210 5.35 -3.59 -15.83
CA VAL A 210 5.24 -5.01 -15.50
C VAL A 210 4.45 -5.66 -16.63
N GLY A 211 5.05 -6.65 -17.28
CA GLY A 211 4.44 -7.35 -18.40
C GLY A 211 3.23 -8.19 -17.96
N TYR A 212 2.31 -8.45 -18.89
CA TYR A 212 1.28 -9.46 -18.68
C TYR A 212 1.93 -10.83 -18.59
N ASP A 213 1.56 -11.57 -17.56
CA ASP A 213 2.07 -12.93 -17.35
C ASP A 213 0.93 -13.84 -16.87
N ARG A 214 0.73 -14.93 -17.58
CA ARG A 214 -0.31 -15.91 -17.25
C ARG A 214 -0.08 -16.56 -15.89
N GLU A 215 1.18 -16.67 -15.46
CA GLU A 215 1.53 -17.24 -14.16
C GLU A 215 0.94 -16.42 -12.99
N VAL A 216 0.78 -15.10 -13.15
CA VAL A 216 0.09 -14.24 -12.17
C VAL A 216 -1.36 -14.68 -12.00
N VAL A 217 -2.05 -14.96 -13.11
CA VAL A 217 -3.45 -15.40 -13.09
C VAL A 217 -3.60 -16.79 -12.48
N GLU A 218 -2.67 -17.69 -12.79
CA GLU A 218 -2.72 -19.07 -12.26
C GLU A 218 -2.34 -19.10 -10.77
N ALA A 219 -1.40 -18.26 -10.33
CA ALA A 219 -1.06 -18.08 -8.91
C ALA A 219 -2.28 -17.59 -8.11
N ASP A 220 -2.95 -16.54 -8.60
CA ASP A 220 -4.14 -15.96 -7.98
C ASP A 220 -5.28 -16.99 -7.84
N LYS A 221 -5.59 -17.76 -8.88
CA LYS A 221 -6.56 -18.86 -8.84
C LYS A 221 -6.26 -19.92 -7.77
N LYS A 222 -4.99 -20.10 -7.42
CA LYS A 222 -4.54 -21.05 -6.39
C LYS A 222 -4.41 -20.44 -5.01
N GLY A 223 -4.68 -19.14 -4.88
CA GLY A 223 -4.46 -18.39 -3.63
C GLY A 223 -2.98 -18.37 -3.23
N ALA A 224 -2.07 -18.42 -4.21
CA ALA A 224 -0.62 -18.42 -3.99
C ALA A 224 -0.01 -17.09 -4.46
N LEU A 225 1.02 -16.63 -3.76
CA LEU A 225 1.79 -15.48 -4.21
C LEU A 225 2.67 -15.86 -5.42
N LEU A 226 2.81 -14.95 -6.39
CA LEU A 226 3.61 -15.20 -7.60
C LEU A 226 5.06 -15.59 -7.27
N LEU A 227 5.64 -14.94 -6.26
CA LEU A 227 7.00 -15.21 -5.75
C LEU A 227 7.22 -16.68 -5.35
N ASP A 228 6.20 -17.34 -4.80
CA ASP A 228 6.26 -18.75 -4.40
C ASP A 228 5.81 -19.69 -5.52
N TYR A 229 4.83 -19.26 -6.31
CA TYR A 229 4.24 -20.08 -7.36
C TYR A 229 5.11 -20.18 -8.60
N ALA A 230 5.63 -19.05 -9.08
CA ALA A 230 6.43 -18.96 -10.29
C ALA A 230 7.62 -18.00 -10.12
N PRO A 231 8.65 -18.38 -9.35
CA PRO A 231 9.77 -17.49 -8.99
C PRO A 231 10.61 -17.02 -10.18
N ASN A 232 10.46 -17.68 -11.33
CA ASN A 232 11.18 -17.30 -12.56
C ASN A 232 10.27 -16.63 -13.61
N SER A 233 9.07 -16.20 -13.23
CA SER A 233 8.12 -15.56 -14.14
C SER A 233 8.63 -14.21 -14.66
N SER A 234 8.11 -13.77 -15.81
CA SER A 234 8.49 -12.48 -16.40
C SER A 234 8.02 -11.31 -15.53
N SER A 235 6.78 -11.38 -15.06
CA SER A 235 6.24 -10.33 -14.19
C SER A 235 7.01 -10.21 -12.87
N LEU A 236 7.48 -11.31 -12.28
CA LEU A 236 8.28 -11.23 -11.06
C LEU A 236 9.63 -10.55 -11.32
N ARG A 237 10.29 -10.85 -12.44
CA ARG A 237 11.52 -10.14 -12.81
C ARG A 237 11.31 -8.62 -12.98
N ASP A 238 10.16 -8.24 -13.51
CA ASP A 238 9.81 -6.82 -13.64
C ASP A 238 9.54 -6.18 -12.26
N ILE A 239 8.89 -6.89 -11.33
CA ILE A 239 8.70 -6.41 -9.95
C ILE A 239 10.05 -6.26 -9.23
N VAL A 240 11.00 -7.18 -9.43
CA VAL A 240 12.38 -7.04 -8.92
C VAL A 240 13.06 -5.78 -9.47
N ARG A 241 12.82 -5.41 -10.73
CA ARG A 241 13.34 -4.15 -11.27
C ARG A 241 12.70 -2.92 -10.59
N VAL A 242 11.41 -2.99 -10.26
CA VAL A 242 10.74 -1.93 -9.49
C VAL A 242 11.37 -1.81 -8.09
N GLU A 243 11.62 -2.92 -7.41
CA GLU A 243 12.33 -2.96 -6.13
C GLU A 243 13.71 -2.31 -6.23
N GLN A 244 14.54 -2.78 -7.17
CA GLN A 244 15.90 -2.25 -7.37
C GLN A 244 15.90 -0.75 -7.66
N PHE A 245 14.96 -0.28 -8.47
CA PHE A 245 14.80 1.14 -8.75
C PHE A 245 14.43 1.91 -7.47
N MET A 246 13.45 1.43 -6.71
CA MET A 246 13.04 2.05 -5.44
C MET A 246 14.23 2.16 -4.47
N LEU A 247 15.01 1.10 -4.31
CA LEU A 247 16.19 1.07 -3.44
C LEU A 247 17.31 2.00 -3.91
N SER A 248 17.45 2.22 -5.22
CA SER A 248 18.46 3.15 -5.77
C SER A 248 18.12 4.63 -5.54
N GLU A 249 16.85 4.92 -5.25
CA GLU A 249 16.33 6.27 -5.02
C GLU A 249 16.09 6.57 -3.53
N ALA A 250 16.21 5.56 -2.66
CA ALA A 250 16.09 5.69 -1.21
C ALA A 250 17.38 6.21 -0.60
#